data_4004c967814c7ca8ce4ec2a95e5b3acc
#
_entry.id   4004c967814c7ca8ce4ec2a95e5b3acc
#
_cell.length_a   1.000
_cell.length_b   1.000
_cell.length_c   1.000
_cell.angle_alpha   90.00
_cell.angle_beta   90.00
_cell.angle_gamma   90.00
#
_symmetry.space_group_name_H-M   'P 1'
#
loop_
_entity.id
_entity.type
_entity.pdbx_description
1 polymer ?
#
loop_
_entity_poly.entity_id
_entity_poly.type
_entity_poly.pdbx_seq_one_letter_code
_entity_poly.pdbx_strand_id
1 'polypeptide(L)'
;MYITPWQGWQGLDKQNPKLTRELEKRNLAGPKHKHYCEHFKYKYILYNDGNTLSVRTKLLLNTNSVIISKESPYEEFYSYLLKNNENLIMYKKQEDLQNIYINLEYNTDLCKKIINNNRNFIKEILTYDNILEYMYLLIKYVVAYDN
;
A
#
# COMPACT_ATOMS: atom_id res chain seq x y z
N MET A 1 -7.09 6.40 12.71
CA MET A 1 -6.07 5.71 11.89
C MET A 1 -6.10 4.24 12.27
N TYR A 2 -6.40 3.36 11.34
CA TYR A 2 -6.47 1.92 11.63
C TYR A 2 -5.25 1.24 11.02
N ILE A 3 -4.40 0.68 11.88
CA ILE A 3 -3.28 -0.14 11.47
C ILE A 3 -3.79 -1.58 11.46
N THR A 4 -3.93 -2.19 10.28
CA THR A 4 -4.28 -3.60 10.20
C THR A 4 -3.10 -4.44 10.69
N PRO A 5 -3.31 -5.32 11.68
CA PRO A 5 -2.26 -6.24 12.08
C PRO A 5 -1.94 -7.18 10.92
N TRP A 6 -0.67 -7.27 10.65
CA TRP A 6 -0.14 -8.09 9.57
C TRP A 6 0.04 -9.55 10.03
N GLN A 7 0.03 -10.51 9.07
CA GLN A 7 0.21 -11.95 9.36
C GLN A 7 1.52 -12.31 10.09
N GLY A 8 2.52 -11.42 10.09
CA GLY A 8 3.79 -11.59 10.82
C GLY A 8 3.67 -11.56 12.35
N TRP A 9 2.49 -11.23 12.91
CA TRP A 9 2.25 -11.20 14.34
C TRP A 9 2.37 -12.57 15.02
N GLN A 10 2.12 -13.67 14.30
CA GLN A 10 2.31 -15.03 14.85
C GLN A 10 3.75 -15.30 15.30
N GLY A 11 4.73 -14.58 14.74
CA GLY A 11 6.13 -14.62 15.18
C GLY A 11 6.42 -13.71 16.37
N LEU A 12 5.73 -12.56 16.49
CA LEU A 12 5.93 -11.61 17.59
C LEU A 12 5.39 -12.11 18.92
N ASP A 13 4.30 -12.89 18.93
CA ASP A 13 3.74 -13.54 20.13
C ASP A 13 4.78 -14.38 20.85
N LYS A 14 5.63 -15.09 20.09
CA LYS A 14 6.72 -15.88 20.63
C LYS A 14 7.94 -15.05 21.05
N GLN A 15 8.19 -13.94 20.37
CA GLN A 15 9.38 -13.11 20.58
C GLN A 15 9.18 -12.06 21.67
N ASN A 16 7.99 -11.49 21.78
CA ASN A 16 7.71 -10.46 22.80
C ASN A 16 6.25 -10.49 23.29
N PRO A 17 5.90 -11.43 24.18
CA PRO A 17 4.53 -11.60 24.67
C PRO A 17 4.01 -10.41 25.49
N LYS A 18 4.90 -9.58 26.07
CA LYS A 18 4.49 -8.37 26.79
C LYS A 18 3.99 -7.30 25.83
N LEU A 19 4.70 -7.08 24.72
CA LEU A 19 4.31 -6.13 23.68
C LEU A 19 3.00 -6.55 23.03
N THR A 20 2.83 -7.83 22.71
CA THR A 20 1.61 -8.38 22.13
C THR A 20 0.39 -8.09 23.01
N ARG A 21 0.47 -8.42 24.30
CA ARG A 21 -0.62 -8.15 25.27
C ARG A 21 -0.97 -6.66 25.38
N GLU A 22 0.03 -5.79 25.32
CA GLU A 22 -0.19 -4.34 25.39
C GLU A 22 -0.89 -3.83 24.14
N LEU A 23 -0.53 -4.33 22.97
CA LEU A 23 -1.16 -3.98 21.70
C LEU A 23 -2.59 -4.52 21.60
N GLU A 24 -2.85 -5.71 22.13
CA GLU A 24 -4.19 -6.29 22.23
C GLU A 24 -5.10 -5.45 23.13
N LYS A 25 -4.62 -5.02 24.31
CA LYS A 25 -5.35 -4.13 25.21
C LYS A 25 -5.75 -2.81 24.53
N ARG A 26 -4.92 -2.31 23.65
CA ARG A 26 -5.19 -1.08 22.88
C ARG A 26 -5.99 -1.32 21.61
N ASN A 27 -6.47 -2.55 21.33
CA ASN A 27 -7.09 -2.95 20.07
C ASN A 27 -6.21 -2.68 18.83
N LEU A 28 -4.91 -2.64 19.00
CA LEU A 28 -3.93 -2.43 17.92
C LEU A 28 -3.39 -3.74 17.36
N ALA A 29 -3.61 -4.84 18.06
CA ALA A 29 -3.29 -6.20 17.63
C ALA A 29 -4.42 -7.15 17.97
N GLY A 30 -4.59 -8.17 17.18
CA GLY A 30 -5.57 -9.21 17.44
C GLY A 30 -5.66 -10.24 16.31
N PRO A 31 -6.17 -11.43 16.59
CA PRO A 31 -6.22 -12.55 15.65
C PRO A 31 -7.23 -12.36 14.51
N LYS A 32 -7.97 -11.27 14.49
CA LYS A 32 -9.03 -11.06 13.50
C LYS A 32 -8.45 -10.46 12.22
N HIS A 33 -8.17 -11.33 11.26
CA HIS A 33 -8.00 -10.90 9.88
C HIS A 33 -9.26 -10.17 9.44
N LYS A 34 -9.14 -8.88 9.16
CA LYS A 34 -10.23 -8.15 8.52
C LYS A 34 -10.20 -8.43 7.03
N HIS A 35 -11.36 -8.67 6.47
CA HIS A 35 -11.50 -8.79 5.03
C HIS A 35 -11.01 -7.51 4.33
N TYR A 36 -10.41 -7.62 3.16
CA TYR A 36 -9.89 -6.47 2.42
C TYR A 36 -10.90 -5.35 2.24
N CYS A 37 -12.18 -5.68 2.10
CA CYS A 37 -13.27 -4.70 2.00
C CYS A 37 -13.41 -3.78 3.22
N GLU A 38 -12.88 -4.18 4.37
CA GLU A 38 -12.87 -3.31 5.55
C GLU A 38 -11.98 -2.07 5.37
N HIS A 39 -10.95 -2.17 4.53
CA HIS A 39 -10.09 -1.03 4.21
C HIS A 39 -10.84 0.06 3.44
N PHE A 40 -11.86 -0.30 2.66
CA PHE A 40 -12.61 0.64 1.80
C PHE A 40 -13.46 1.64 2.57
N LYS A 41 -13.62 1.43 3.88
CA LYS A 41 -14.37 2.31 4.79
C LYS A 41 -13.54 3.50 5.28
N TYR A 42 -12.23 3.50 5.05
CA TYR A 42 -11.32 4.50 5.60
C TYR A 42 -10.92 5.52 4.55
N LYS A 43 -10.89 6.79 4.95
CA LYS A 43 -10.43 7.90 4.10
C LYS A 43 -8.93 7.79 3.79
N TYR A 44 -8.15 7.31 4.76
CA TYR A 44 -6.70 7.12 4.66
C TYR A 44 -6.33 5.69 5.01
N ILE A 45 -5.43 5.12 4.23
CA ILE A 45 -4.91 3.77 4.46
C ILE A 45 -3.39 3.87 4.62
N LEU A 46 -2.90 3.49 5.80
CA LEU A 46 -1.46 3.33 6.00
C LEU A 46 -1.01 2.02 5.39
N TYR A 47 -0.06 2.10 4.48
CA TYR A 47 0.51 0.97 3.78
C TYR A 47 1.99 0.84 4.10
N ASN A 48 2.38 -0.33 4.53
CA ASN A 48 3.76 -0.71 4.73
C ASN A 48 3.98 -2.10 4.14
N ASP A 49 5.18 -2.34 3.64
CA ASP A 49 5.60 -3.68 3.29
C ASP A 49 5.65 -4.58 4.51
N GLY A 50 5.59 -5.86 4.22
CA GLY A 50 5.82 -6.90 5.20
C GLY A 50 7.29 -7.33 5.22
N ASN A 51 7.51 -8.66 5.19
CA ASN A 51 8.85 -9.23 5.00
C ASN A 51 9.35 -9.05 3.56
N THR A 52 8.42 -8.83 2.64
CA THR A 52 8.65 -8.55 1.23
C THR A 52 7.60 -7.53 0.77
N LEU A 53 7.63 -7.21 -0.52
CA LEU A 53 6.61 -6.41 -1.17
C LEU A 53 5.20 -6.93 -0.85
N SER A 54 4.29 -6.02 -0.55
CA SER A 54 2.90 -6.37 -0.28
C SER A 54 2.06 -6.30 -1.57
N VAL A 55 1.52 -7.42 -1.98
CA VAL A 55 0.62 -7.55 -3.17
C VAL A 55 -0.69 -6.75 -3.07
N ARG A 56 -0.91 -6.03 -1.97
CA ARG A 56 -2.13 -5.24 -1.74
C ARG A 56 -2.15 -3.90 -2.48
N THR A 57 -1.01 -3.40 -2.95
CA THR A 57 -0.90 -2.08 -3.58
C THR A 57 -1.93 -1.90 -4.68
N LYS A 58 -2.02 -2.82 -5.61
CA LYS A 58 -2.98 -2.81 -6.71
C LYS A 58 -4.45 -2.74 -6.22
N LEU A 59 -4.79 -3.47 -5.16
CA LEU A 59 -6.12 -3.43 -4.58
C LEU A 59 -6.40 -2.09 -3.91
N LEU A 60 -5.43 -1.53 -3.20
CA LEU A 60 -5.56 -0.26 -2.49
C LEU A 60 -5.67 0.92 -3.46
N LEU A 61 -4.92 0.91 -4.55
CA LEU A 61 -5.02 1.94 -5.61
C LEU A 61 -6.43 2.01 -6.22
N ASN A 62 -7.19 0.92 -6.21
CA ASN A 62 -8.57 0.87 -6.70
C ASN A 62 -9.62 1.27 -5.66
N THR A 63 -9.22 1.88 -4.55
CA THR A 63 -10.14 2.35 -3.50
C THR A 63 -10.43 3.84 -3.62
N ASN A 64 -11.39 4.33 -2.82
CA ASN A 64 -11.65 5.76 -2.64
C ASN A 64 -10.84 6.35 -1.47
N SER A 65 -9.70 5.76 -1.16
CA SER A 65 -8.85 6.14 -0.04
C SER A 65 -7.53 6.71 -0.52
N VAL A 66 -6.98 7.65 0.23
CA VAL A 66 -5.60 8.08 0.02
C VAL A 66 -4.66 7.08 0.71
N ILE A 67 -3.72 6.54 -0.05
CA ILE A 67 -2.72 5.63 0.46
C ILE A 67 -1.55 6.44 1.01
N ILE A 68 -1.19 6.20 2.26
CA ILE A 68 0.02 6.74 2.89
C ILE A 68 1.01 5.59 3.00
N SER A 69 2.06 5.62 2.17
CA SER A 69 3.02 4.53 2.00
C SER A 69 4.38 4.87 2.59
N LYS A 70 4.97 3.94 3.31
CA LYS A 70 6.38 4.03 3.63
C LYS A 70 7.20 3.85 2.36
N GLU A 71 8.29 4.61 2.20
CA GLU A 71 9.27 4.33 1.14
C GLU A 71 9.78 2.89 1.29
N SER A 72 9.84 2.17 0.19
CA SER A 72 10.18 0.75 0.12
C SER A 72 11.35 0.53 -0.83
N PRO A 73 12.27 -0.40 -0.50
CA PRO A 73 13.28 -0.88 -1.44
C PRO A 73 12.70 -1.90 -2.45
N TYR A 74 11.46 -2.37 -2.24
CA TYR A 74 10.82 -3.33 -3.11
C TYR A 74 9.99 -2.63 -4.16
N GLU A 75 10.05 -3.10 -5.40
CA GLU A 75 9.32 -2.53 -6.53
C GLU A 75 8.53 -3.61 -7.26
N GLU A 76 7.30 -3.28 -7.65
CA GLU A 76 6.55 -4.00 -8.67
C GLU A 76 6.83 -3.37 -10.04
N PHE A 77 6.52 -4.09 -11.11
CA PHE A 77 6.78 -3.64 -12.49
C PHE A 77 6.19 -2.27 -12.84
N TYR A 78 5.20 -1.80 -12.08
CA TYR A 78 4.55 -0.50 -12.26
C TYR A 78 4.93 0.54 -11.19
N SER A 79 5.74 0.18 -10.18
CA SER A 79 6.03 1.07 -9.02
C SER A 79 6.69 2.38 -9.43
N TYR A 80 7.52 2.36 -10.47
CA TYR A 80 8.21 3.54 -11.01
C TYR A 80 7.23 4.58 -11.61
N LEU A 81 6.01 4.19 -11.92
CA LEU A 81 4.95 5.08 -12.41
C LEU A 81 4.16 5.76 -11.28
N LEU A 82 4.28 5.25 -10.04
CA LEU A 82 3.60 5.80 -8.88
C LEU A 82 4.41 6.96 -8.30
N LYS A 83 3.79 8.13 -8.23
CA LYS A 83 4.46 9.36 -7.79
C LYS A 83 3.87 9.88 -6.48
N ASN A 84 4.76 10.40 -5.65
CA ASN A 84 4.36 11.09 -4.42
C ASN A 84 3.49 12.31 -4.71
N ASN A 85 2.43 12.54 -3.93
CA ASN A 85 1.43 13.60 -4.10
C ASN A 85 0.62 13.52 -5.41
N GLU A 86 0.76 12.44 -6.18
CA GLU A 86 -0.02 12.18 -7.39
C GLU A 86 -0.85 10.91 -7.29
N ASN A 87 -0.26 9.81 -6.80
CA ASN A 87 -0.91 8.51 -6.66
C ASN A 87 -1.01 8.08 -5.19
N LEU A 88 -0.06 8.48 -4.38
CA LEU A 88 0.02 8.16 -2.95
C LEU A 88 0.81 9.24 -2.21
N ILE A 89 0.84 9.15 -0.89
CA ILE A 89 1.69 10.00 -0.05
C ILE A 89 2.81 9.11 0.50
N MET A 90 4.05 9.45 0.17
CA MET A 90 5.22 8.72 0.68
C MET A 90 5.75 9.35 1.97
N TYR A 91 6.19 8.52 2.90
CA TYR A 91 6.88 8.95 4.10
C TYR A 91 8.13 8.10 4.38
N LYS A 92 9.12 8.70 5.05
CA LYS A 92 10.37 8.04 5.45
C LYS A 92 10.36 7.66 6.91
N LYS A 93 9.94 8.57 7.77
CA LYS A 93 9.96 8.44 9.23
C LYS A 93 8.55 8.46 9.80
N GLN A 94 8.33 7.74 10.88
CA GLN A 94 7.01 7.69 11.54
C GLN A 94 6.57 9.06 12.05
N GLU A 95 7.53 9.92 12.42
CA GLU A 95 7.27 11.28 12.89
C GLU A 95 6.58 12.14 11.83
N ASP A 96 6.77 11.82 10.54
CA ASP A 96 6.16 12.55 9.42
C ASP A 96 4.64 12.34 9.36
N LEU A 97 4.14 11.21 9.87
CA LEU A 97 2.74 10.78 9.72
C LEU A 97 1.74 11.76 10.30
N GLN A 98 2.06 12.42 11.41
CA GLN A 98 1.18 13.40 12.03
C GLN A 98 1.00 14.61 11.12
N ASN A 99 2.08 15.13 10.57
CA ASN A 99 2.05 16.29 9.67
C ASN A 99 1.36 15.94 8.34
N ILE A 100 1.61 14.74 7.81
CA ILE A 100 0.92 14.23 6.61
C ILE A 100 -0.58 14.15 6.86
N TYR A 101 -1.02 13.59 7.99
CA TYR A 101 -2.43 13.48 8.33
C TYR A 101 -3.08 14.87 8.42
N ILE A 102 -2.46 15.80 9.13
CA ILE A 102 -2.97 17.18 9.27
C ILE A 102 -3.09 17.83 7.89
N ASN A 103 -2.05 17.75 7.06
CA ASN A 103 -2.07 18.30 5.71
C ASN A 103 -3.21 17.74 4.86
N LEU A 104 -3.43 16.42 4.89
CA LEU A 104 -4.50 15.77 4.12
C LEU A 104 -5.90 16.16 4.62
N GLU A 105 -6.08 16.42 5.91
CA GLU A 105 -7.36 16.89 6.45
C GLU A 105 -7.72 18.29 5.95
N TYR A 106 -6.73 19.16 5.77
CA TYR A 106 -6.94 20.52 5.27
C TYR A 106 -6.87 20.62 3.73
N ASN A 107 -6.38 19.58 3.04
CA ASN A 107 -6.20 19.61 1.58
C ASN A 107 -7.05 18.54 0.88
N THR A 108 -8.36 18.76 0.90
CA THR A 108 -9.32 17.83 0.27
C THR A 108 -9.15 17.71 -1.23
N ASP A 109 -8.65 18.75 -1.90
CA ASP A 109 -8.45 18.73 -3.35
C ASP A 109 -7.27 17.84 -3.74
N LEU A 110 -6.20 17.84 -2.94
CA LEU A 110 -5.12 16.87 -3.09
C LEU A 110 -5.64 15.44 -2.94
N CYS A 111 -6.49 15.18 -1.94
CA CYS A 111 -7.08 13.86 -1.74
C CYS A 111 -7.90 13.41 -2.96
N LYS A 112 -8.75 14.29 -3.50
CA LYS A 112 -9.55 13.99 -4.70
C LYS A 112 -8.67 13.75 -5.93
N LYS A 113 -7.62 14.58 -6.12
CA LYS A 113 -6.65 14.43 -7.20
C LYS A 113 -6.01 13.04 -7.14
N ILE A 114 -5.47 12.64 -5.98
CA ILE A 114 -4.82 11.34 -5.79
C ILE A 114 -5.78 10.19 -6.13
N ILE A 115 -7.00 10.23 -5.61
CA ILE A 115 -8.00 9.19 -5.86
C ILE A 115 -8.36 9.10 -7.35
N ASN A 116 -8.53 10.23 -8.03
CA ASN A 116 -8.84 10.24 -9.46
C ASN A 116 -7.66 9.74 -10.31
N ASN A 117 -6.44 10.15 -9.96
CA ASN A 117 -5.24 9.65 -10.64
C ASN A 117 -5.11 8.13 -10.49
N ASN A 118 -5.38 7.59 -9.31
CA ASN A 118 -5.34 6.15 -9.06
C ASN A 118 -6.38 5.40 -9.89
N ARG A 119 -7.60 5.93 -9.99
CA ARG A 119 -8.65 5.34 -10.84
C ARG A 119 -8.24 5.28 -12.31
N ASN A 120 -7.65 6.38 -12.82
CA ASN A 120 -7.16 6.42 -14.19
C ASN A 120 -5.98 5.46 -14.37
N PHE A 121 -5.04 5.46 -13.44
CA PHE A 121 -3.90 4.54 -13.44
C PHE A 121 -4.32 3.07 -13.54
N ILE A 122 -5.31 2.64 -12.73
CA ILE A 122 -5.83 1.27 -12.78
C ILE A 122 -6.46 0.98 -14.15
N LYS A 123 -7.26 1.92 -14.69
CA LYS A 123 -7.96 1.74 -15.95
C LYS A 123 -7.06 1.74 -17.18
N GLU A 124 -5.98 2.50 -17.13
CA GLU A 124 -5.10 2.73 -18.29
C GLU A 124 -3.85 1.84 -18.24
N ILE A 125 -3.33 1.56 -17.05
CA ILE A 125 -2.03 0.87 -16.90
C ILE A 125 -2.20 -0.58 -16.41
N LEU A 126 -3.01 -0.81 -15.37
CA LEU A 126 -3.12 -2.12 -14.74
C LEU A 126 -4.29 -2.95 -15.28
N THR A 127 -4.59 -2.80 -16.56
CA THR A 127 -5.55 -3.66 -17.26
C THR A 127 -4.95 -5.05 -17.48
N TYR A 128 -5.81 -6.05 -17.66
CA TYR A 128 -5.38 -7.41 -17.96
C TYR A 128 -4.53 -7.46 -19.24
N ASP A 129 -4.96 -6.77 -20.28
CA ASP A 129 -4.28 -6.75 -21.57
C ASP A 129 -2.89 -6.12 -21.48
N ASN A 130 -2.76 -4.98 -20.79
CA ASN A 130 -1.45 -4.34 -20.60
C ASN A 130 -0.49 -5.20 -19.76
N ILE A 131 -1.01 -5.91 -18.76
CA ILE A 131 -0.20 -6.84 -17.97
C ILE A 131 0.29 -8.00 -18.83
N LEU A 132 -0.56 -8.57 -19.68
CA LEU A 132 -0.18 -9.62 -20.63
C LEU A 132 0.84 -9.12 -21.67
N GLU A 133 0.64 -7.92 -22.20
CA GLU A 133 1.59 -7.32 -23.14
C GLU A 133 2.95 -7.10 -22.49
N TYR A 134 2.96 -6.54 -21.28
CA TYR A 134 4.20 -6.40 -20.50
C TYR A 134 4.92 -7.74 -20.31
N MET A 135 4.21 -8.78 -19.89
CA MET A 135 4.77 -10.12 -19.70
C MET A 135 5.32 -10.71 -21.01
N TYR A 136 4.58 -10.54 -22.13
CA TYR A 136 5.04 -10.97 -23.45
C TYR A 136 6.33 -10.27 -23.86
N LEU A 137 6.39 -8.95 -23.72
CA LEU A 137 7.58 -8.16 -24.07
C LEU A 137 8.77 -8.52 -23.17
N LEU A 138 8.55 -8.76 -21.91
CA LEU A 138 9.59 -9.18 -20.96
C LEU A 138 10.18 -10.54 -21.38
N ILE A 139 9.33 -11.53 -21.66
CA ILE A 139 9.77 -12.86 -22.12
C ILE A 139 10.55 -12.74 -23.44
N LYS A 140 10.04 -11.99 -24.39
CA LYS A 140 10.70 -11.75 -25.69
C LYS A 140 12.07 -11.12 -25.50
N TYR A 141 12.19 -10.15 -24.60
CA TYR A 141 13.44 -9.48 -24.30
C TYR A 141 14.47 -10.47 -23.68
N VAL A 142 14.05 -11.25 -22.68
CA VAL A 142 14.92 -12.25 -22.04
C VAL A 142 15.41 -13.28 -23.05
N VAL A 143 14.53 -13.84 -23.87
CA VAL A 143 14.89 -14.83 -24.89
C VAL A 143 15.85 -14.25 -25.94
N ALA A 144 15.71 -12.97 -26.29
CA ALA A 144 16.63 -12.31 -27.22
C ALA A 144 18.03 -12.04 -26.65
N TYR A 145 18.14 -12.00 -25.31
CA TYR A 145 19.43 -11.76 -24.64
C TYR A 145 20.22 -13.06 -24.41
N ASP A 146 19.56 -14.21 -24.38
CA ASP A 146 20.17 -15.53 -24.15
C ASP A 146 20.65 -16.20 -25.46
N ASN A 147 20.49 -15.54 -26.62
CA ASN A 147 21.00 -15.95 -27.93
C ASN A 147 22.09 -15.00 -28.42
#